data_bb15a878d186320df14c24f44b935caf
#
_entry.id   bb15a878d186320df14c24f44b935caf
#
_cell.length_a   1.000
_cell.length_b   1.000
_cell.length_c   1.000
_cell.angle_alpha   90.00
_cell.angle_beta   90.00
_cell.angle_gamma   90.00
#
_symmetry.space_group_name_H-M   'P 1'
#
loop_
_entity.id
_entity.type
_entity.pdbx_description
1 polymer ?
#
loop_
_entity_poly.entity_id
_entity_poly.type
_entity_poly.pdbx_seq_one_letter_code
_entity_poly.pdbx_strand_id
1 'polypeptide(L)'
;LQWIARRLWMIYVALKFLEFGMLYFIGGIGMFDAANYSLTTLPSGGFGTSDSGIMAFESARVESIIMIFMLLTCINFSLLHLIIAGRSVEVWKDEELRSYLLILIIAWLAMALNLYRSAGDFGALDSLRHSLFQAISISSTGYSSADFATWPVFSQFVLLLLMVIGASAGSTGGGLKVLRIRIAFELAKREVVKIIQPRQVVAIRFNEQVIEERKVWIVLGMISSWMVLVTSSMLAMSFLEPSLTMK
;
A
#
# COMPACT_ATOMS: atom_id res chain seq x y z
N LEU A 1 1.16 25.97 -9.23
CA LEU A 1 1.08 24.54 -9.62
C LEU A 1 2.45 24.01 -10.09
N GLN A 2 3.14 24.64 -11.06
CA GLN A 2 4.43 24.18 -11.59
C GLN A 2 5.53 24.06 -10.53
N TRP A 3 5.61 24.96 -9.57
CA TRP A 3 6.59 24.94 -8.50
C TRP A 3 6.39 23.75 -7.53
N ILE A 4 5.14 23.43 -7.20
CA ILE A 4 4.82 22.27 -6.36
C ILE A 4 5.17 20.98 -7.10
N ALA A 5 4.75 20.85 -8.35
CA ALA A 5 5.05 19.70 -9.18
C ALA A 5 6.57 19.45 -9.30
N ARG A 6 7.37 20.51 -9.53
CA ARG A 6 8.83 20.42 -9.60
C ARG A 6 9.44 19.93 -8.28
N ARG A 7 8.93 20.37 -7.12
CA ARG A 7 9.43 19.91 -5.82
C ARG A 7 9.10 18.44 -5.56
N LEU A 8 7.87 18.02 -5.83
CA LEU A 8 7.48 16.62 -5.69
C LEU A 8 8.33 15.73 -6.60
N TRP A 9 8.59 16.18 -7.83
CA TRP A 9 9.46 15.46 -8.76
C TRP A 9 10.91 15.35 -8.25
N MET A 10 11.46 16.42 -7.68
CA MET A 10 12.80 16.40 -7.08
C MET A 10 12.88 15.42 -5.90
N ILE A 11 11.85 15.38 -5.02
CA ILE A 11 11.79 14.42 -3.92
C ILE A 11 11.78 12.99 -4.47
N TYR A 12 10.98 12.72 -5.48
CA TYR A 12 10.89 11.41 -6.11
C TYR A 12 12.24 10.96 -6.69
N VAL A 13 12.92 11.84 -7.41
CA VAL A 13 14.24 11.55 -7.99
C VAL A 13 15.29 11.36 -6.91
N ALA A 14 15.30 12.21 -5.88
CA ALA A 14 16.22 12.09 -4.75
C ALA A 14 16.05 10.75 -4.01
N LEU A 15 14.82 10.31 -3.78
CA LEU A 15 14.54 9.02 -3.17
C LEU A 15 15.06 7.85 -4.02
N LYS A 16 14.94 7.92 -5.36
CA LYS A 16 15.52 6.89 -6.24
C LYS A 16 17.03 6.75 -6.10
N PHE A 17 17.73 7.87 -6.13
CA PHE A 17 19.19 7.85 -5.96
C PHE A 17 19.60 7.39 -4.56
N LEU A 18 18.82 7.76 -3.54
CA LEU A 18 19.06 7.33 -2.17
C LEU A 18 18.88 5.81 -2.05
N GLU A 19 17.78 5.27 -2.60
CA GLU A 19 17.51 3.83 -2.61
C GLU A 19 18.62 3.07 -3.36
N PHE A 20 18.96 3.53 -4.56
CA PHE A 20 20.07 2.97 -5.33
C PHE A 20 21.38 2.91 -4.51
N GLY A 21 21.76 4.03 -3.88
CA GLY A 21 22.96 4.09 -3.05
C GLY A 21 22.89 3.16 -1.84
N MET A 22 21.75 3.09 -1.15
CA MET A 22 21.59 2.19 -0.01
C MET A 22 21.63 0.72 -0.44
N LEU A 23 21.01 0.35 -1.55
CA LEU A 23 21.04 -1.03 -2.07
C LEU A 23 22.44 -1.43 -2.49
N TYR A 24 23.16 -0.55 -3.17
CA TYR A 24 24.52 -0.82 -3.65
C TYR A 24 25.56 -0.87 -2.52
N PHE A 25 25.62 0.17 -1.66
CA PHE A 25 26.66 0.29 -0.63
C PHE A 25 26.36 -0.48 0.66
N ILE A 26 25.08 -0.54 1.09
CA ILE A 26 24.67 -1.16 2.34
C ILE A 26 24.10 -2.56 2.08
N GLY A 27 23.26 -2.69 1.05
CA GLY A 27 22.69 -3.97 0.63
C GLY A 27 23.72 -4.92 0.05
N GLY A 28 24.78 -4.38 -0.59
CA GLY A 28 25.86 -5.17 -1.19
C GLY A 28 25.44 -5.91 -2.46
N ILE A 29 24.35 -5.50 -3.12
CA ILE A 29 23.89 -6.10 -4.38
C ILE A 29 24.59 -5.45 -5.58
N GLY A 30 24.57 -6.14 -6.72
CA GLY A 30 25.19 -5.65 -7.95
C GLY A 30 24.62 -4.30 -8.40
N MET A 31 25.43 -3.50 -9.10
CA MET A 31 25.01 -2.17 -9.58
C MET A 31 23.76 -2.25 -10.47
N PHE A 32 23.66 -3.27 -11.32
CA PHE A 32 22.51 -3.48 -12.19
C PHE A 32 21.24 -3.77 -11.39
N ASP A 33 21.33 -4.65 -10.39
CA ASP A 33 20.19 -4.98 -9.53
C ASP A 33 19.78 -3.77 -8.69
N ALA A 34 20.72 -3.07 -8.06
CA ALA A 34 20.46 -1.85 -7.30
C ALA A 34 19.73 -0.79 -8.14
N ALA A 35 20.18 -0.58 -9.38
CA ALA A 35 19.52 0.34 -10.32
C ALA A 35 18.10 -0.12 -10.68
N ASN A 36 17.95 -1.41 -11.02
CA ASN A 36 16.65 -1.96 -11.41
C ASN A 36 15.64 -1.84 -10.26
N TYR A 37 15.99 -2.33 -9.06
CA TYR A 37 15.10 -2.27 -7.90
C TYR A 37 14.75 -0.83 -7.50
N SER A 38 15.71 0.12 -7.50
CA SER A 38 15.41 1.52 -7.21
C SER A 38 14.48 2.16 -8.26
N LEU A 39 14.57 1.72 -9.51
CA LEU A 39 13.70 2.19 -10.59
C LEU A 39 12.30 1.57 -10.57
N THR A 40 12.13 0.40 -9.95
CA THR A 40 10.85 -0.34 -9.91
C THR A 40 10.14 -0.25 -8.57
N THR A 41 10.84 0.03 -7.46
CA THR A 41 10.24 0.21 -6.13
C THR A 41 9.42 1.52 -6.05
N LEU A 42 10.04 2.65 -6.38
CA LEU A 42 9.37 3.95 -6.20
C LEU A 42 8.15 4.16 -7.10
N PRO A 43 8.12 3.74 -8.37
CA PRO A 43 6.91 3.82 -9.17
C PRO A 43 5.90 2.71 -8.87
N SER A 44 6.19 1.85 -7.88
CA SER A 44 5.35 0.70 -7.50
C SER A 44 5.15 -0.30 -8.66
N GLY A 45 6.25 -0.58 -9.39
CA GLY A 45 6.24 -1.49 -10.54
C GLY A 45 6.32 -2.97 -10.18
N GLY A 46 7.06 -3.31 -9.11
CA GLY A 46 7.16 -4.68 -8.60
C GLY A 46 7.99 -5.65 -9.44
N PHE A 47 8.75 -5.13 -10.42
CA PHE A 47 9.58 -5.97 -11.30
C PHE A 47 10.98 -6.15 -10.73
N GLY A 48 11.46 -7.38 -10.71
CA GLY A 48 12.80 -7.75 -10.30
C GLY A 48 13.66 -8.23 -11.46
N THR A 49 14.95 -8.42 -11.20
CA THR A 49 15.94 -8.97 -12.14
C THR A 49 16.01 -10.50 -12.14
N SER A 50 15.34 -11.12 -11.15
CA SER A 50 15.26 -12.57 -10.97
C SER A 50 13.81 -13.04 -10.89
N ASP A 51 13.52 -14.25 -11.35
CA ASP A 51 12.19 -14.88 -11.28
C ASP A 51 11.72 -15.09 -9.82
N SER A 52 12.66 -15.31 -8.89
CA SER A 52 12.38 -15.38 -7.45
C SER A 52 12.28 -14.01 -6.78
N GLY A 53 12.38 -12.91 -7.54
CA GLY A 53 12.26 -11.54 -7.01
C GLY A 53 13.30 -11.24 -5.92
N ILE A 54 12.84 -10.63 -4.81
CA ILE A 54 13.71 -10.25 -3.68
C ILE A 54 14.22 -11.47 -2.90
N MET A 55 13.52 -12.59 -2.96
CA MET A 55 13.95 -13.84 -2.31
C MET A 55 15.34 -14.30 -2.82
N ALA A 56 15.71 -13.96 -4.07
CA ALA A 56 17.02 -14.29 -4.65
C ALA A 56 18.21 -13.75 -3.86
N PHE A 57 18.03 -12.69 -3.10
CA PHE A 57 19.13 -12.07 -2.34
C PHE A 57 19.39 -12.71 -0.98
N GLU A 58 18.43 -13.46 -0.43
CA GLU A 58 18.51 -14.07 0.91
C GLU A 58 19.07 -13.12 1.99
N SER A 59 18.77 -11.84 1.86
CA SER A 59 19.36 -10.77 2.67
C SER A 59 18.31 -9.92 3.36
N ALA A 60 18.21 -10.06 4.69
CA ALA A 60 17.32 -9.23 5.50
C ALA A 60 17.66 -7.71 5.40
N ARG A 61 18.91 -7.36 5.07
CA ARG A 61 19.32 -5.96 4.83
C ARG A 61 18.68 -5.41 3.56
N VAL A 62 18.73 -6.16 2.46
CA VAL A 62 18.11 -5.77 1.19
C VAL A 62 16.59 -5.64 1.37
N GLU A 63 15.96 -6.64 1.98
CA GLU A 63 14.52 -6.60 2.31
C GLU A 63 14.15 -5.36 3.12
N SER A 64 14.93 -5.03 4.16
CA SER A 64 14.65 -3.87 5.02
C SER A 64 14.78 -2.55 4.27
N ILE A 65 15.79 -2.41 3.41
CA ILE A 65 15.97 -1.20 2.59
C ILE A 65 14.77 -1.03 1.67
N ILE A 66 14.43 -2.05 0.89
CA ILE A 66 13.29 -2.01 -0.05
C ILE A 66 11.99 -1.74 0.70
N MET A 67 11.77 -2.38 1.86
CA MET A 67 10.57 -2.19 2.68
C MET A 67 10.40 -0.73 3.14
N ILE A 68 11.49 -0.07 3.56
CA ILE A 68 11.46 1.35 3.96
C ILE A 68 11.05 2.23 2.76
N PHE A 69 11.64 2.00 1.58
CA PHE A 69 11.30 2.78 0.40
C PHE A 69 9.88 2.49 -0.09
N MET A 70 9.42 1.24 -0.08
CA MET A 70 8.02 0.89 -0.35
C MET A 70 7.06 1.62 0.59
N LEU A 71 7.37 1.67 1.90
CA LEU A 71 6.53 2.40 2.85
C LEU A 71 6.49 3.91 2.55
N LEU A 72 7.62 4.51 2.20
CA LEU A 72 7.69 5.93 1.78
C LEU A 72 6.84 6.20 0.54
N THR A 73 6.82 5.27 -0.42
CA THR A 73 6.01 5.40 -1.63
C THR A 73 4.52 5.26 -1.39
N CYS A 74 4.10 4.61 -0.30
CA CYS A 74 2.70 4.51 0.12
C CYS A 74 2.16 5.80 0.74
N ILE A 75 3.04 6.70 1.20
CA ILE A 75 2.67 7.96 1.82
C ILE A 75 2.43 9.02 0.74
N ASN A 76 1.48 9.92 0.97
CA ASN A 76 1.26 11.07 0.09
C ASN A 76 2.55 11.90 -0.03
N PHE A 77 3.00 12.14 -1.27
CA PHE A 77 4.22 12.91 -1.55
C PHE A 77 4.17 14.36 -1.00
N SER A 78 2.97 14.93 -0.84
CA SER A 78 2.82 16.23 -0.19
C SER A 78 3.20 16.17 1.29
N LEU A 79 2.91 15.06 1.98
CA LEU A 79 3.33 14.84 3.37
C LEU A 79 4.84 14.63 3.47
N LEU A 80 5.45 13.92 2.52
CA LEU A 80 6.92 13.80 2.45
C LEU A 80 7.58 15.17 2.30
N HIS A 81 6.99 16.06 1.49
CA HIS A 81 7.48 17.43 1.39
C HIS A 81 7.38 18.19 2.73
N LEU A 82 6.32 17.99 3.50
CA LEU A 82 6.18 18.61 4.84
C LEU A 82 7.23 18.07 5.82
N ILE A 83 7.56 16.77 5.76
CA ILE A 83 8.64 16.19 6.58
C ILE A 83 9.99 16.88 6.27
N ILE A 84 10.33 17.02 4.99
CA ILE A 84 11.56 17.67 4.56
C ILE A 84 11.59 19.16 4.95
N ALA A 85 10.42 19.82 4.98
CA ALA A 85 10.27 21.20 5.43
C ALA A 85 10.30 21.37 6.96
N GLY A 86 10.51 20.30 7.74
CA GLY A 86 10.56 20.34 9.22
C GLY A 86 9.19 20.44 9.90
N ARG A 87 8.08 20.26 9.16
CA ARG A 87 6.70 20.36 9.66
C ARG A 87 6.11 19.00 10.01
N SER A 88 6.86 18.16 10.70
CA SER A 88 6.46 16.78 11.04
C SER A 88 5.17 16.68 11.88
N VAL A 89 4.88 17.68 12.73
CA VAL A 89 3.65 17.71 13.53
C VAL A 89 2.40 17.72 12.65
N GLU A 90 2.43 18.41 11.50
CA GLU A 90 1.30 18.46 10.58
C GLU A 90 1.09 17.14 9.85
N VAL A 91 2.17 16.42 9.59
CA VAL A 91 2.12 15.08 8.98
C VAL A 91 1.38 14.10 9.89
N TRP A 92 1.66 14.11 11.19
CA TRP A 92 0.98 13.25 12.16
C TRP A 92 -0.50 13.64 12.42
N LYS A 93 -0.92 14.85 12.04
CA LYS A 93 -2.34 15.26 12.09
C LYS A 93 -3.14 14.73 10.90
N ASP A 94 -2.49 14.33 9.81
CA ASP A 94 -3.18 13.82 8.63
C ASP A 94 -3.94 12.52 8.95
N GLU A 95 -5.25 12.56 8.71
CA GLU A 95 -6.13 11.45 9.03
C GLU A 95 -5.96 10.26 8.07
N GLU A 96 -5.56 10.52 6.83
CA GLU A 96 -5.32 9.45 5.86
C GLU A 96 -4.10 8.63 6.24
N LEU A 97 -2.99 9.31 6.57
CA LEU A 97 -1.76 8.64 7.00
C LEU A 97 -2.00 7.78 8.24
N ARG A 98 -2.69 8.33 9.24
CA ARG A 98 -3.02 7.58 10.46
C ARG A 98 -3.89 6.36 10.16
N SER A 99 -4.88 6.52 9.28
CA SER A 99 -5.75 5.40 8.87
C SER A 99 -4.98 4.34 8.12
N TYR A 100 -4.10 4.73 7.19
CA TYR A 100 -3.24 3.81 6.46
C TYR A 100 -2.33 3.01 7.39
N LEU A 101 -1.61 3.70 8.29
CA LEU A 101 -0.72 3.03 9.24
C LEU A 101 -1.48 2.10 10.20
N LEU A 102 -2.66 2.50 10.65
CA LEU A 102 -3.50 1.66 11.51
C LEU A 102 -3.94 0.37 10.78
N ILE A 103 -4.42 0.48 9.54
CA ILE A 103 -4.80 -0.66 8.71
C ILE A 103 -3.60 -1.58 8.51
N LEU A 104 -2.44 -1.01 8.17
CA LEU A 104 -1.21 -1.76 7.95
C LEU A 104 -0.76 -2.52 9.21
N ILE A 105 -0.76 -1.86 10.38
CA ILE A 105 -0.37 -2.46 11.66
C ILE A 105 -1.32 -3.59 12.05
N ILE A 106 -2.64 -3.37 11.92
CA ILE A 106 -3.64 -4.41 12.24
C ILE A 106 -3.44 -5.61 11.31
N ALA A 107 -3.31 -5.40 10.02
CA ALA A 107 -3.12 -6.46 9.04
C ALA A 107 -1.80 -7.22 9.29
N TRP A 108 -0.71 -6.49 9.53
CA TRP A 108 0.59 -7.06 9.88
C TRP A 108 0.50 -7.98 11.09
N LEU A 109 -0.02 -7.49 12.23
CA LEU A 109 -0.10 -8.26 13.47
C LEU A 109 -1.05 -9.46 13.32
N ALA A 110 -2.15 -9.30 12.61
CA ALA A 110 -3.09 -10.40 12.34
C ALA A 110 -2.43 -11.51 11.51
N MET A 111 -1.69 -11.16 10.45
CA MET A 111 -0.96 -12.13 9.63
C MET A 111 0.20 -12.76 10.40
N ALA A 112 0.98 -11.98 11.16
CA ALA A 112 2.08 -12.47 11.96
C ALA A 112 1.61 -13.53 12.98
N LEU A 113 0.50 -13.21 13.68
CA LEU A 113 -0.10 -14.15 14.64
C LEU A 113 -0.64 -15.41 13.95
N ASN A 114 -1.24 -15.25 12.78
CA ASN A 114 -1.77 -16.39 12.02
C ASN A 114 -0.65 -17.29 11.50
N LEU A 115 0.42 -16.73 10.94
CA LEU A 115 1.61 -17.47 10.50
C LEU A 115 2.29 -18.21 11.66
N TYR A 116 2.50 -17.53 12.79
CA TYR A 116 3.09 -18.13 13.98
C TYR A 116 2.28 -19.31 14.52
N ARG A 117 0.94 -19.24 14.44
CA ARG A 117 0.05 -20.32 14.93
C ARG A 117 -0.11 -21.48 13.96
N SER A 118 0.02 -21.22 12.66
CA SER A 118 -0.48 -22.20 11.66
C SER A 118 0.47 -23.31 11.33
N ALA A 119 1.77 -23.19 11.54
CA ALA A 119 2.60 -24.31 11.17
C ALA A 119 4.06 -24.16 11.53
N GLY A 120 4.63 -24.40 12.50
CA GLY A 120 6.00 -24.87 12.68
C GLY A 120 7.15 -24.41 11.74
N ASP A 121 6.85 -23.85 10.60
CA ASP A 121 7.80 -23.50 9.55
C ASP A 121 8.46 -22.13 9.77
N PHE A 122 7.76 -21.19 10.45
CA PHE A 122 8.29 -19.87 10.72
C PHE A 122 8.48 -19.62 12.21
N GLY A 123 9.68 -19.21 12.60
CA GLY A 123 9.92 -18.67 13.93
C GLY A 123 9.14 -17.36 14.15
N ALA A 124 8.98 -16.93 15.41
CA ALA A 124 8.25 -15.69 15.73
C ALA A 124 8.82 -14.45 15.00
N LEU A 125 10.15 -14.35 14.91
CA LEU A 125 10.82 -13.24 14.21
C LEU A 125 10.61 -13.29 12.70
N ASP A 126 10.66 -14.48 12.09
CA ASP A 126 10.44 -14.63 10.65
C ASP A 126 8.98 -14.36 10.29
N SER A 127 8.03 -14.82 11.11
CA SER A 127 6.61 -14.51 10.94
C SER A 127 6.35 -13.00 10.99
N LEU A 128 6.98 -12.26 11.90
CA LEU A 128 6.88 -10.80 11.98
C LEU A 128 7.53 -10.12 10.77
N ARG A 129 8.71 -10.57 10.34
CA ARG A 129 9.45 -9.98 9.22
C ARG A 129 8.72 -10.15 7.90
N HIS A 130 8.37 -11.40 7.56
CA HIS A 130 7.72 -11.69 6.28
C HIS A 130 6.31 -11.10 6.19
N SER A 131 5.54 -11.15 7.28
CA SER A 131 4.20 -10.53 7.29
C SER A 131 4.25 -9.02 7.17
N LEU A 132 5.24 -8.34 7.79
CA LEU A 132 5.42 -6.89 7.66
C LEU A 132 5.82 -6.53 6.23
N PHE A 133 6.82 -7.23 5.68
CA PHE A 133 7.26 -7.03 4.32
C PHE A 133 6.08 -7.18 3.35
N GLN A 134 5.34 -8.28 3.46
CA GLN A 134 4.24 -8.58 2.55
C GLN A 134 3.07 -7.61 2.71
N ALA A 135 2.76 -7.15 3.94
CA ALA A 135 1.71 -6.16 4.18
C ALA A 135 2.01 -4.82 3.48
N ILE A 136 3.26 -4.35 3.58
CA ILE A 136 3.70 -3.11 2.91
C ILE A 136 3.73 -3.33 1.40
N SER A 137 4.32 -4.43 0.96
CA SER A 137 4.52 -4.72 -0.45
C SER A 137 3.22 -4.82 -1.23
N ILE A 138 2.22 -5.54 -0.71
CA ILE A 138 0.95 -5.76 -1.42
C ILE A 138 0.12 -4.48 -1.55
N SER A 139 0.28 -3.53 -0.62
CA SER A 139 -0.37 -2.22 -0.69
C SER A 139 0.33 -1.23 -1.63
N SER A 140 1.55 -1.55 -2.08
CA SER A 140 2.41 -0.68 -2.89
C SER A 140 2.87 -1.37 -4.17
N THR A 141 4.01 -2.07 -4.08
CA THR A 141 4.83 -2.47 -5.22
C THR A 141 4.55 -3.89 -5.70
N GLY A 142 4.22 -4.81 -4.77
CA GLY A 142 3.92 -6.20 -5.09
C GLY A 142 5.13 -7.13 -5.11
N TYR A 143 6.27 -6.75 -4.53
CA TYR A 143 7.40 -7.67 -4.33
C TYR A 143 7.05 -8.78 -3.33
N SER A 144 7.72 -9.92 -3.45
CA SER A 144 7.59 -11.04 -2.51
C SER A 144 8.92 -11.35 -1.84
N SER A 145 8.89 -11.46 -0.49
CA SER A 145 10.02 -11.91 0.32
C SER A 145 9.86 -13.37 0.78
N ALA A 146 8.71 -13.96 0.54
CA ALA A 146 8.38 -15.35 0.82
C ALA A 146 7.26 -15.81 -0.11
N ASP A 147 7.13 -17.12 -0.32
CA ASP A 147 6.02 -17.68 -1.08
C ASP A 147 4.71 -17.62 -0.27
N PHE A 148 3.97 -16.52 -0.44
CA PHE A 148 2.70 -16.30 0.24
C PHE A 148 1.57 -17.23 -0.27
N ALA A 149 1.75 -17.95 -1.38
CA ALA A 149 0.77 -18.93 -1.83
C ALA A 149 0.67 -20.13 -0.88
N THR A 150 1.74 -20.39 -0.12
CA THR A 150 1.77 -21.44 0.92
C THR A 150 1.20 -20.99 2.26
N TRP A 151 0.91 -19.67 2.42
CA TRP A 151 0.41 -19.13 3.68
C TRP A 151 -1.02 -19.58 3.98
N PRO A 152 -1.43 -19.56 5.26
CA PRO A 152 -2.80 -19.87 5.64
C PRO A 152 -3.81 -18.98 4.94
N VAL A 153 -4.97 -19.54 4.59
CA VAL A 153 -6.05 -18.85 3.84
C VAL A 153 -6.44 -17.51 4.46
N PHE A 154 -6.43 -17.40 5.79
CA PHE A 154 -6.70 -16.14 6.48
C PHE A 154 -5.69 -15.06 6.10
N SER A 155 -4.40 -15.38 6.11
CA SER A 155 -3.34 -14.42 5.72
C SER A 155 -3.45 -14.03 4.25
N GLN A 156 -3.75 -14.97 3.36
CA GLN A 156 -3.98 -14.67 1.95
C GLN A 156 -5.19 -13.74 1.76
N PHE A 157 -6.27 -13.95 2.51
CA PHE A 157 -7.44 -13.07 2.46
C PHE A 157 -7.12 -11.66 2.98
N VAL A 158 -6.32 -11.53 4.03
CA VAL A 158 -5.86 -10.21 4.52
C VAL A 158 -5.01 -9.51 3.46
N LEU A 159 -4.13 -10.23 2.75
CA LEU A 159 -3.36 -9.67 1.64
C LEU A 159 -4.27 -9.17 0.52
N LEU A 160 -5.28 -9.94 0.14
CA LEU A 160 -6.26 -9.54 -0.87
C LEU A 160 -7.00 -8.25 -0.45
N LEU A 161 -7.42 -8.13 0.81
CA LEU A 161 -8.03 -6.91 1.32
C LEU A 161 -7.07 -5.72 1.25
N LEU A 162 -5.80 -5.88 1.64
CA LEU A 162 -4.78 -4.82 1.52
C LEU A 162 -4.54 -4.40 0.08
N MET A 163 -4.52 -5.34 -0.87
CA MET A 163 -4.39 -5.08 -2.30
C MET A 163 -5.55 -4.22 -2.83
N VAL A 164 -6.78 -4.49 -2.38
CA VAL A 164 -7.96 -3.71 -2.73
C VAL A 164 -7.91 -2.31 -2.11
N ILE A 165 -7.55 -2.21 -0.82
CA ILE A 165 -7.43 -0.94 -0.11
C ILE A 165 -6.34 -0.06 -0.74
N GLY A 166 -5.16 -0.64 -0.95
CA GLY A 166 -3.99 0.06 -1.50
C GLY A 166 -3.38 1.07 -0.53
N ALA A 167 -2.73 2.10 -1.10
CA ALA A 167 -1.97 3.12 -0.38
C ALA A 167 -2.73 4.45 -0.24
N SER A 168 -2.07 5.50 0.30
CA SER A 168 -2.64 6.84 0.46
C SER A 168 -2.86 7.53 -0.89
N ALA A 169 -3.81 8.44 -0.96
CA ALA A 169 -4.00 9.32 -2.12
C ALA A 169 -2.77 10.23 -2.31
N GLY A 170 -2.39 10.48 -3.57
CA GLY A 170 -1.16 11.23 -3.86
C GLY A 170 0.14 10.48 -3.60
N SER A 171 0.07 9.16 -3.40
CA SER A 171 1.18 8.21 -3.40
C SER A 171 1.30 7.51 -4.75
N THR A 172 2.40 6.80 -5.00
CA THR A 172 2.59 5.98 -6.20
C THR A 172 1.92 4.62 -6.11
N GLY A 173 1.55 4.15 -4.92
CA GLY A 173 0.91 2.84 -4.72
C GLY A 173 -0.44 2.70 -5.45
N GLY A 174 -0.86 1.47 -5.71
CA GLY A 174 -2.11 1.12 -6.39
C GLY A 174 -3.36 1.14 -5.49
N GLY A 175 -4.37 0.38 -5.89
CA GLY A 175 -5.61 0.14 -5.14
C GLY A 175 -6.62 1.30 -5.18
N LEU A 176 -7.70 1.15 -4.41
CA LEU A 176 -8.78 2.14 -4.30
C LEU A 176 -8.37 3.43 -3.61
N LYS A 177 -7.29 3.40 -2.84
CA LYS A 177 -6.78 4.44 -1.94
C LYS A 177 -7.57 4.55 -0.63
N VAL A 178 -6.82 4.66 0.46
CA VAL A 178 -7.37 4.73 1.83
C VAL A 178 -8.36 5.88 1.99
N LEU A 179 -8.08 7.05 1.40
CA LEU A 179 -8.98 8.19 1.41
C LEU A 179 -10.39 7.86 0.90
N ARG A 180 -10.48 7.15 -0.22
CA ARG A 180 -11.80 6.82 -0.82
C ARG A 180 -12.58 5.82 0.04
N ILE A 181 -11.90 4.82 0.58
CA ILE A 181 -12.51 3.83 1.49
C ILE A 181 -13.02 4.51 2.76
N ARG A 182 -12.23 5.44 3.31
CA ARG A 182 -12.63 6.21 4.48
C ARG A 182 -13.87 7.07 4.20
N ILE A 183 -13.93 7.76 3.05
CA ILE A 183 -15.10 8.54 2.65
C ILE A 183 -16.32 7.64 2.48
N ALA A 184 -16.17 6.46 1.86
CA ALA A 184 -17.25 5.49 1.72
C ALA A 184 -17.76 4.98 3.08
N PHE A 185 -16.86 4.73 4.03
CA PHE A 185 -17.20 4.32 5.38
C PHE A 185 -17.94 5.41 6.14
N GLU A 186 -17.50 6.67 6.09
CA GLU A 186 -18.20 7.80 6.71
C GLU A 186 -19.59 8.04 6.06
N LEU A 187 -19.70 7.81 4.74
CA LEU A 187 -21.00 7.84 4.07
C LEU A 187 -21.92 6.73 4.58
N ALA A 188 -21.45 5.49 4.65
CA ALA A 188 -22.25 4.38 5.16
C ALA A 188 -22.71 4.64 6.59
N LYS A 189 -21.82 5.14 7.45
CA LYS A 189 -22.14 5.55 8.82
C LYS A 189 -23.19 6.66 8.86
N ARG A 190 -23.06 7.67 7.98
CA ARG A 190 -24.07 8.76 7.85
C ARG A 190 -25.45 8.21 7.50
N GLU A 191 -25.53 7.28 6.55
CA GLU A 191 -26.81 6.71 6.15
C GLU A 191 -27.45 5.88 7.28
N VAL A 192 -26.66 5.14 8.04
CA VAL A 192 -27.16 4.44 9.25
C VAL A 192 -27.69 5.43 10.30
N VAL A 193 -26.98 6.53 10.54
CA VAL A 193 -27.44 7.58 11.48
C VAL A 193 -28.75 8.22 11.00
N LYS A 194 -28.91 8.48 9.70
CA LYS A 194 -30.15 9.02 9.13
C LYS A 194 -31.36 8.08 9.29
N ILE A 195 -31.15 6.76 9.27
CA ILE A 195 -32.22 5.78 9.53
C ILE A 195 -32.72 5.94 10.97
N ILE A 196 -31.80 6.15 11.93
CA ILE A 196 -32.15 6.27 13.36
C ILE A 196 -32.69 7.67 13.68
N GLN A 197 -32.10 8.71 13.08
CA GLN A 197 -32.40 10.12 13.31
C GLN A 197 -32.59 10.88 11.99
N PRO A 198 -33.79 10.75 11.33
CA PRO A 198 -34.02 11.27 9.97
C PRO A 198 -33.86 12.79 9.81
N ARG A 199 -34.00 13.55 10.89
CA ARG A 199 -33.89 15.03 10.88
C ARG A 199 -32.51 15.55 11.14
N GLN A 200 -31.53 14.65 11.43
CA GLN A 200 -30.17 15.08 11.70
C GLN A 200 -29.40 15.34 10.41
N VAL A 201 -28.80 16.52 10.30
CA VAL A 201 -27.89 16.85 9.20
C VAL A 201 -26.47 16.41 9.61
N VAL A 202 -26.00 15.32 9.03
CA VAL A 202 -24.66 14.78 9.27
C VAL A 202 -23.78 15.10 8.08
N ALA A 203 -22.80 15.99 8.27
CA ALA A 203 -21.79 16.31 7.27
C ALA A 203 -20.63 15.32 7.32
N ILE A 204 -20.19 14.83 6.18
CA ILE A 204 -18.96 14.02 6.06
C ILE A 204 -17.76 14.96 6.20
N ARG A 205 -16.84 14.64 7.12
CA ARG A 205 -15.63 15.42 7.38
C ARG A 205 -14.39 14.59 7.13
N PHE A 206 -13.36 15.26 6.64
CA PHE A 206 -12.02 14.70 6.46
C PHE A 206 -10.97 15.80 6.70
N ASN A 207 -9.96 15.52 7.52
CA ASN A 207 -8.98 16.53 7.97
C ASN A 207 -9.66 17.83 8.44
N GLU A 208 -10.68 17.69 9.31
CA GLU A 208 -11.48 18.80 9.85
C GLU A 208 -12.30 19.59 8.80
N GLN A 209 -12.22 19.27 7.53
CA GLN A 209 -12.96 19.94 6.46
C GLN A 209 -14.21 19.16 6.07
N VAL A 210 -15.30 19.88 5.80
CA VAL A 210 -16.54 19.28 5.28
C VAL A 210 -16.34 18.95 3.81
N ILE A 211 -16.61 17.70 3.45
CA ILE A 211 -16.56 17.24 2.07
C ILE A 211 -17.89 17.57 1.38
N GLU A 212 -17.83 18.25 0.25
CA GLU A 212 -19.00 18.52 -0.58
C GLU A 212 -19.68 17.23 -1.07
N GLU A 213 -20.99 17.18 -1.07
CA GLU A 213 -21.77 16.02 -1.54
C GLU A 213 -21.34 15.56 -2.94
N ARG A 214 -21.08 16.47 -3.84
CA ARG A 214 -20.61 16.18 -5.20
C ARG A 214 -19.33 15.35 -5.20
N LYS A 215 -18.37 15.65 -4.30
CA LYS A 215 -17.11 14.90 -4.18
C LYS A 215 -17.35 13.50 -3.66
N VAL A 216 -18.30 13.31 -2.72
CA VAL A 216 -18.68 12.00 -2.20
C VAL A 216 -19.23 11.12 -3.33
N TRP A 217 -20.13 11.64 -4.17
CA TRP A 217 -20.67 10.90 -5.30
C TRP A 217 -19.60 10.54 -6.35
N ILE A 218 -18.64 11.44 -6.61
CA ILE A 218 -17.50 11.15 -7.48
C ILE A 218 -16.68 9.99 -6.92
N VAL A 219 -16.40 9.98 -5.62
CA VAL A 219 -15.65 8.89 -4.97
C VAL A 219 -16.38 7.56 -5.10
N LEU A 220 -17.70 7.52 -4.87
CA LEU A 220 -18.50 6.30 -5.06
C LEU A 220 -18.45 5.82 -6.52
N GLY A 221 -18.61 6.74 -7.47
CA GLY A 221 -18.48 6.42 -8.90
C GLY A 221 -17.13 5.83 -9.25
N MET A 222 -16.03 6.37 -8.68
CA MET A 222 -14.69 5.81 -8.87
C MET A 222 -14.54 4.42 -8.27
N ILE A 223 -15.06 4.18 -7.06
CA ILE A 223 -15.04 2.85 -6.42
C ILE A 223 -15.82 1.85 -7.27
N SER A 224 -17.03 2.20 -7.70
CA SER A 224 -17.86 1.33 -8.55
C SER A 224 -17.21 1.01 -9.89
N SER A 225 -16.65 2.02 -10.57
CA SER A 225 -15.93 1.83 -11.83
C SER A 225 -14.70 0.92 -11.67
N TRP A 226 -13.94 1.10 -10.58
CA TRP A 226 -12.78 0.26 -10.27
C TRP A 226 -13.20 -1.19 -10.02
N MET A 227 -14.27 -1.43 -9.25
CA MET A 227 -14.81 -2.76 -9.00
C MET A 227 -15.25 -3.45 -10.31
N VAL A 228 -15.95 -2.73 -11.19
CA VAL A 228 -16.36 -3.25 -12.50
C VAL A 228 -15.14 -3.62 -13.35
N LEU A 229 -14.13 -2.75 -13.41
CA LEU A 229 -12.90 -3.00 -14.17
C LEU A 229 -12.15 -4.23 -13.65
N VAL A 230 -11.97 -4.35 -12.34
CA VAL A 230 -11.27 -5.51 -11.75
C VAL A 230 -12.07 -6.79 -12.02
N THR A 231 -13.37 -6.79 -11.76
CA THR A 231 -14.22 -7.97 -11.97
C THR A 231 -14.24 -8.38 -13.45
N SER A 232 -14.39 -7.43 -14.36
CA SER A 232 -14.37 -7.72 -15.80
C SER A 232 -13.01 -8.24 -16.28
N SER A 233 -11.91 -7.70 -15.76
CA SER A 233 -10.56 -8.19 -16.07
C SER A 233 -10.34 -9.61 -15.56
N MET A 234 -10.79 -9.92 -14.33
CA MET A 234 -10.70 -11.27 -13.79
C MET A 234 -11.52 -12.28 -14.60
N LEU A 235 -12.74 -11.91 -15.02
CA LEU A 235 -13.56 -12.75 -15.88
C LEU A 235 -12.92 -12.96 -17.27
N ALA A 236 -12.36 -11.90 -17.86
CA ALA A 236 -11.67 -12.00 -19.15
C ALA A 236 -10.43 -12.91 -19.06
N MET A 237 -9.62 -12.77 -18.03
CA MET A 237 -8.45 -13.62 -17.79
C MET A 237 -8.86 -15.09 -17.59
N SER A 238 -9.87 -15.35 -16.78
CA SER A 238 -10.39 -16.71 -16.56
C SER A 238 -10.94 -17.37 -17.83
N PHE A 239 -11.50 -16.56 -18.74
CA PHE A 239 -12.00 -17.06 -20.04
C PHE A 239 -10.86 -17.33 -21.03
N LEU A 240 -9.85 -16.45 -21.09
CA LEU A 240 -8.75 -16.55 -22.04
C LEU A 240 -7.72 -17.62 -21.63
N GLU A 241 -7.56 -17.87 -20.35
CA GLU A 241 -6.58 -18.81 -19.81
C GLU A 241 -7.23 -19.77 -18.80
N PRO A 242 -7.94 -20.81 -19.29
CA PRO A 242 -8.64 -21.76 -18.41
C PRO A 242 -7.70 -22.60 -17.52
N SER A 243 -6.38 -22.59 -17.80
CA SER A 243 -5.34 -23.25 -16.99
C SER A 243 -5.04 -22.52 -15.68
N LEU A 244 -5.44 -21.24 -15.55
CA LEU A 244 -5.32 -20.48 -14.31
C LEU A 244 -6.32 -21.04 -13.29
N THR A 245 -5.88 -22.01 -12.51
CA THR A 245 -6.61 -22.43 -11.32
C THR A 245 -6.58 -21.28 -10.30
N MET A 246 -7.74 -20.91 -9.76
CA MET A 246 -7.82 -20.06 -8.58
C MET A 246 -7.19 -20.81 -7.39
N LYS A 247 -5.88 -20.68 -7.24
CA LYS A 247 -5.15 -21.13 -6.07
C LYS A 247 -4.78 -19.92 -5.23
#